data_7f8ed31dc9efbf9db5bde154dcb601ea
#
_entry.id   7f8ed31dc9efbf9db5bde154dcb601ea
#
_cell.length_a   1.000
_cell.length_b   1.000
_cell.length_c   1.000
_cell.angle_alpha   90.00
_cell.angle_beta   90.00
_cell.angle_gamma   90.00
#
_symmetry.space_group_name_H-M   'P 1'
#
loop_
_entity.id
_entity.type
_entity.pdbx_description
1 polymer ?
#
loop_
_entity_poly.entity_id
_entity_poly.type
_entity_poly.pdbx_seq_one_letter_code
_entity_poly.pdbx_strand_id
1 'polypeptide(L)'
;MDRRNFLKTAAVLGVAGASLPGHSSQAMDRLVNINTGTSRMKLSFAPYELLLRHTFTVSSYSRKTTPGVQVRIDYEGHTGYGEASMPPYLGQSVETVTSFLSRVDLSQFNDPFQLDTILAYIDSLSPGDEAAKAAVDIALHDLVGKLMGQPWWRIWGLDPSKTPNTTFTIGIDTPDVVRQKTREYADRFKILKVKVGLDNDKEMIQTIREITDLPLAVDANQGWKDREKALDEIFWLKENGIVMVEQPMAKERIDDNAWITERSPLPVFADESIKRLADIPSIKGAYHGINIKLMKCTGMREAWKMANYAHAEGMRVMIGCMTETSCAVSAAAQLSPVADFADLDGNLLITNDLFRGMEVVDGKITLPDRPGIGLIKL
;
A
#
# COMPACT_ATOMS: atom_id res chain seq x y z
N MET A 1 -44.48 12.30 -14.20
CA MET A 1 -44.56 11.28 -15.25
C MET A 1 -44.41 9.90 -14.61
N ASP A 2 -45.43 9.09 -14.71
CA ASP A 2 -45.55 7.79 -14.06
C ASP A 2 -44.63 6.74 -14.71
N ARG A 3 -43.88 5.97 -13.92
CA ARG A 3 -42.96 4.90 -14.37
C ARG A 3 -43.61 3.87 -15.32
N ARG A 4 -44.93 3.73 -15.29
CA ARG A 4 -45.67 2.82 -16.15
C ARG A 4 -45.79 3.28 -17.62
N ASN A 5 -45.62 4.56 -17.88
CA ASN A 5 -45.69 5.10 -19.26
C ASN A 5 -44.37 5.08 -20.00
N PHE A 6 -43.23 4.97 -19.28
CA PHE A 6 -41.92 4.87 -19.91
C PHE A 6 -41.69 3.51 -20.59
N LEU A 7 -42.22 2.42 -20.00
CA LEU A 7 -42.07 1.07 -20.56
C LEU A 7 -42.97 0.77 -21.74
N LYS A 8 -44.05 1.57 -21.97
CA LYS A 8 -44.92 1.40 -23.11
C LYS A 8 -44.45 2.12 -24.38
N THR A 9 -43.56 3.11 -24.24
CA THR A 9 -43.03 3.88 -25.41
C THR A 9 -41.80 3.18 -26.03
N ALA A 10 -41.16 2.29 -25.35
CA ALA A 10 -40.04 1.50 -25.87
C ALA A 10 -40.44 0.30 -26.75
N ALA A 11 -41.73 -0.05 -26.76
CA ALA A 11 -42.23 -1.24 -27.49
C ALA A 11 -42.82 -0.96 -28.90
N VAL A 12 -42.78 0.29 -29.41
CA VAL A 12 -43.43 0.68 -30.68
C VAL A 12 -42.45 1.20 -31.74
N LEU A 13 -41.15 1.09 -31.55
CA LEU A 13 -40.13 1.37 -32.58
C LEU A 13 -39.47 0.07 -33.06
N GLY A 14 -40.28 -0.89 -33.42
CA GLY A 14 -39.89 -2.08 -34.13
C GLY A 14 -40.50 -2.08 -35.55
N VAL A 15 -39.60 -2.19 -36.53
CA VAL A 15 -39.84 -2.65 -37.90
C VAL A 15 -40.23 -1.57 -38.93
N ALA A 16 -39.23 -1.02 -39.59
CA ALA A 16 -39.27 -0.80 -41.04
C ALA A 16 -37.98 -1.42 -41.60
N GLY A 17 -38.13 -2.50 -42.34
CA GLY A 17 -37.04 -3.26 -42.91
C GLY A 17 -36.30 -2.48 -43.98
N ALA A 18 -34.99 -2.49 -43.90
CA ALA A 18 -34.06 -2.33 -45.01
C ALA A 18 -33.01 -3.42 -44.88
N SER A 19 -33.04 -4.36 -45.79
CA SER A 19 -32.07 -5.43 -45.98
C SER A 19 -30.71 -4.84 -46.32
N LEU A 20 -29.75 -4.96 -45.37
CA LEU A 20 -28.32 -4.80 -45.60
C LEU A 20 -27.62 -6.17 -45.45
N PRO A 21 -26.64 -6.48 -46.30
CA PRO A 21 -26.10 -7.84 -46.40
C PRO A 21 -25.16 -8.20 -45.23
N GLY A 22 -25.45 -9.31 -44.61
CA GLY A 22 -24.60 -10.34 -44.09
C GLY A 22 -23.30 -9.96 -43.34
N HIS A 23 -23.34 -9.12 -42.26
CA HIS A 23 -22.18 -9.00 -41.37
C HIS A 23 -22.53 -8.84 -39.85
N SER A 24 -23.82 -8.99 -39.50
CA SER A 24 -24.25 -8.75 -38.10
C SER A 24 -24.27 -10.00 -37.20
N SER A 25 -24.19 -11.21 -37.74
CA SER A 25 -24.24 -12.42 -36.90
C SER A 25 -22.90 -12.74 -36.23
N GLN A 26 -21.76 -12.45 -36.87
CA GLN A 26 -20.44 -12.74 -36.29
C GLN A 26 -20.05 -11.79 -35.15
N ALA A 27 -20.57 -10.59 -35.08
CA ALA A 27 -20.28 -9.66 -33.98
C ALA A 27 -21.11 -9.99 -32.74
N MET A 28 -22.35 -10.44 -32.88
CA MET A 28 -23.18 -10.91 -31.77
C MET A 28 -22.72 -12.26 -31.22
N ASP A 29 -22.26 -13.18 -32.07
CA ASP A 29 -21.68 -14.46 -31.65
C ASP A 29 -20.38 -14.27 -30.86
N ARG A 30 -19.63 -13.19 -31.10
CA ARG A 30 -18.46 -12.83 -30.29
C ARG A 30 -18.80 -12.31 -28.89
N LEU A 31 -19.98 -11.75 -28.68
CA LEU A 31 -20.44 -11.27 -27.36
C LEU A 31 -21.07 -12.38 -26.50
N VAL A 32 -21.42 -13.52 -27.07
CA VAL A 32 -22.04 -14.65 -26.37
C VAL A 32 -21.08 -15.80 -26.11
N ASN A 33 -19.89 -15.81 -26.71
CA ASN A 33 -18.80 -16.67 -26.31
C ASN A 33 -18.14 -16.11 -25.03
N ILE A 34 -18.87 -16.02 -23.93
CA ILE A 34 -18.31 -16.18 -22.60
C ILE A 34 -17.79 -17.61 -22.62
N ASN A 35 -16.50 -17.73 -22.86
CA ASN A 35 -15.80 -19.00 -22.90
C ASN A 35 -15.98 -19.64 -21.50
N THR A 36 -16.95 -20.54 -21.36
CA THR A 36 -17.12 -21.40 -20.18
C THR A 36 -16.03 -22.49 -20.17
N GLY A 37 -14.87 -22.14 -20.75
CA GLY A 37 -13.67 -22.94 -20.69
C GLY A 37 -13.26 -23.15 -19.24
N THR A 38 -12.92 -24.37 -18.90
CA THR A 38 -12.45 -24.85 -17.62
C THR A 38 -11.05 -24.30 -17.22
N SER A 39 -10.72 -23.09 -17.60
CA SER A 39 -9.49 -22.42 -17.19
C SER A 39 -9.53 -22.21 -15.68
N ARG A 40 -8.50 -22.68 -15.01
CA ARG A 40 -8.36 -22.56 -13.56
C ARG A 40 -7.17 -21.69 -13.22
N MET A 41 -7.32 -20.87 -12.19
CA MET A 41 -6.20 -20.10 -11.67
C MET A 41 -5.13 -21.03 -11.09
N LYS A 42 -3.88 -20.78 -11.47
CA LYS A 42 -2.72 -21.52 -10.98
C LYS A 42 -1.81 -20.59 -10.19
N LEU A 43 -1.70 -20.83 -8.88
CA LEU A 43 -0.78 -20.13 -8.01
C LEU A 43 0.59 -20.80 -8.01
N SER A 44 1.66 -20.00 -8.06
CA SER A 44 3.04 -20.42 -7.83
C SER A 44 3.76 -19.33 -7.02
N PHE A 45 4.80 -19.72 -6.28
CA PHE A 45 5.55 -18.79 -5.44
C PHE A 45 7.02 -19.21 -5.34
N ALA A 46 7.89 -18.23 -5.05
CA ALA A 46 9.31 -18.44 -4.83
C ALA A 46 9.85 -17.49 -3.76
N PRO A 47 10.64 -17.99 -2.80
CA PRO A 47 11.39 -17.14 -1.89
C PRO A 47 12.44 -16.31 -2.61
N TYR A 48 12.72 -15.12 -2.09
CA TYR A 48 13.86 -14.29 -2.50
C TYR A 48 14.32 -13.40 -1.36
N GLU A 49 15.46 -12.75 -1.52
CA GLU A 49 16.00 -11.84 -0.53
C GLU A 49 16.19 -10.45 -1.14
N LEU A 50 15.63 -9.42 -0.50
CA LEU A 50 15.84 -8.03 -0.86
C LEU A 50 17.17 -7.54 -0.27
N LEU A 51 18.03 -7.00 -1.13
CA LEU A 51 19.33 -6.45 -0.75
C LEU A 51 19.22 -4.93 -0.57
N LEU A 52 19.45 -4.43 0.64
CA LEU A 52 19.37 -3.00 0.94
C LEU A 52 20.60 -2.26 0.43
N ARG A 53 20.40 -1.04 -0.11
CA ARG A 53 21.49 -0.15 -0.53
C ARG A 53 22.38 0.28 0.63
N HIS A 54 21.74 0.53 1.77
CA HIS A 54 22.39 0.93 3.02
C HIS A 54 21.83 0.07 4.15
N THR A 55 22.58 -0.04 5.25
CA THR A 55 22.01 -0.60 6.48
C THR A 55 20.79 0.23 6.88
N PHE A 56 19.69 -0.43 7.17
CA PHE A 56 18.44 0.19 7.59
C PHE A 56 18.25 -0.01 9.09
N THR A 57 18.29 1.10 9.83
CA THR A 57 18.18 1.10 11.30
C THR A 57 16.93 1.86 11.73
N VAL A 58 16.16 1.24 12.61
CA VAL A 58 15.03 1.81 13.35
C VAL A 58 15.30 1.68 14.84
N SER A 59 14.45 2.22 15.69
CA SER A 59 14.65 2.20 17.16
C SER A 59 14.89 0.82 17.77
N SER A 60 14.44 -0.27 17.12
CA SER A 60 14.44 -1.64 17.68
C SER A 60 15.40 -2.62 17.00
N TYR A 61 15.85 -2.37 15.75
CA TYR A 61 16.76 -3.27 15.02
C TYR A 61 17.47 -2.60 13.84
N SER A 62 18.53 -3.29 13.35
CA SER A 62 19.24 -2.95 12.09
C SER A 62 19.30 -4.16 11.18
N ARG A 63 19.28 -3.93 9.85
CA ARG A 63 19.37 -5.01 8.86
C ARG A 63 20.00 -4.52 7.54
N LYS A 64 20.52 -5.47 6.75
CA LYS A 64 21.06 -5.26 5.39
C LYS A 64 20.24 -5.99 4.32
N THR A 65 19.36 -6.88 4.75
CA THR A 65 18.48 -7.65 3.85
C THR A 65 17.07 -7.71 4.42
N THR A 66 16.08 -8.05 3.58
CA THR A 66 14.72 -8.36 4.00
C THR A 66 14.28 -9.61 3.26
N PRO A 67 13.77 -10.64 3.98
CA PRO A 67 13.21 -11.81 3.31
C PRO A 67 11.90 -11.45 2.62
N GLY A 68 11.68 -12.07 1.44
CA GLY A 68 10.47 -11.91 0.63
C GLY A 68 10.01 -13.22 0.01
N VAL A 69 8.77 -13.27 -0.42
CA VAL A 69 8.22 -14.33 -1.25
C VAL A 69 7.44 -13.70 -2.39
N GLN A 70 7.83 -14.05 -3.62
CA GLN A 70 7.10 -13.67 -4.81
C GLN A 70 5.94 -14.62 -5.06
N VAL A 71 4.79 -14.09 -5.44
CA VAL A 71 3.61 -14.86 -5.86
C VAL A 71 3.28 -14.55 -7.30
N ARG A 72 2.87 -15.57 -8.02
CA ARG A 72 2.39 -15.51 -9.40
C ARG A 72 1.09 -16.28 -9.51
N ILE A 73 0.08 -15.68 -10.16
CA ILE A 73 -1.19 -16.32 -10.49
C ILE A 73 -1.36 -16.28 -12.02
N ASP A 74 -1.45 -17.44 -12.64
CA ASP A 74 -1.69 -17.59 -14.07
C ASP A 74 -3.15 -17.95 -14.35
N TYR A 75 -3.77 -17.28 -15.31
CA TYR A 75 -5.14 -17.51 -15.77
C TYR A 75 -5.31 -17.03 -17.21
N GLU A 76 -5.77 -17.90 -18.12
CA GLU A 76 -6.10 -17.56 -19.52
C GLU A 76 -5.02 -16.73 -20.26
N GLY A 77 -3.77 -17.13 -20.11
CA GLY A 77 -2.64 -16.46 -20.78
C GLY A 77 -2.18 -15.15 -20.09
N HIS A 78 -2.85 -14.73 -19.02
CA HIS A 78 -2.45 -13.60 -18.22
C HIS A 78 -1.74 -14.05 -16.93
N THR A 79 -0.84 -13.21 -16.44
CA THR A 79 -0.11 -13.44 -15.19
C THR A 79 -0.26 -12.24 -14.27
N GLY A 80 -0.77 -12.47 -13.08
CA GLY A 80 -0.73 -11.51 -11.97
C GLY A 80 0.46 -11.77 -11.06
N TYR A 81 1.12 -10.72 -10.60
CA TYR A 81 2.25 -10.78 -9.68
C TYR A 81 1.89 -10.19 -8.33
N GLY A 82 2.40 -10.81 -7.26
CA GLY A 82 2.27 -10.35 -5.90
C GLY A 82 3.53 -10.62 -5.10
N GLU A 83 3.62 -10.02 -3.92
CA GLU A 83 4.80 -10.06 -3.09
C GLU A 83 4.43 -10.06 -1.61
N ALA A 84 5.08 -10.90 -0.81
CA ALA A 84 5.14 -10.79 0.63
C ALA A 84 6.52 -10.28 1.04
N SER A 85 6.59 -9.18 1.77
CA SER A 85 7.81 -8.68 2.42
C SER A 85 7.67 -8.83 3.93
N MET A 86 8.70 -9.37 4.58
CA MET A 86 8.64 -9.81 5.98
C MET A 86 9.73 -9.16 6.83
N PRO A 87 9.63 -7.84 7.12
CA PRO A 87 10.52 -7.24 8.11
C PRO A 87 10.28 -7.87 9.48
N PRO A 88 11.30 -7.86 10.38
CA PRO A 88 11.27 -8.63 11.64
C PRO A 88 10.02 -8.38 12.50
N TYR A 89 9.51 -7.15 12.55
CA TYR A 89 8.40 -6.81 13.43
C TYR A 89 7.04 -7.41 13.03
N LEU A 90 6.90 -7.92 11.79
CA LEU A 90 5.68 -8.63 11.38
C LEU A 90 5.57 -10.03 12.00
N GLY A 91 6.70 -10.59 12.48
CA GLY A 91 6.73 -11.93 13.08
C GLY A 91 6.49 -13.06 12.09
N GLN A 92 6.61 -12.79 10.77
CA GLN A 92 6.47 -13.78 9.71
C GLN A 92 7.84 -14.11 9.11
N SER A 93 7.97 -15.30 8.55
CA SER A 93 9.18 -15.79 7.91
C SER A 93 8.89 -16.40 6.54
N VAL A 94 9.94 -16.71 5.76
CA VAL A 94 9.81 -17.43 4.49
C VAL A 94 9.06 -18.73 4.70
N GLU A 95 9.35 -19.46 5.78
CA GLU A 95 8.73 -20.74 6.12
C GLU A 95 7.23 -20.59 6.40
N THR A 96 6.84 -19.62 7.21
CA THR A 96 5.42 -19.40 7.54
C THR A 96 4.64 -18.97 6.30
N VAL A 97 5.17 -18.04 5.50
CA VAL A 97 4.54 -17.55 4.28
C VAL A 97 4.43 -18.66 3.23
N THR A 98 5.50 -19.44 2.96
CA THR A 98 5.45 -20.53 1.98
C THR A 98 4.54 -21.67 2.45
N SER A 99 4.51 -21.96 3.77
CA SER A 99 3.57 -22.93 4.36
C SER A 99 2.11 -22.48 4.17
N PHE A 100 1.81 -21.19 4.37
CA PHE A 100 0.49 -20.65 4.09
C PHE A 100 0.13 -20.79 2.61
N LEU A 101 1.00 -20.32 1.70
CA LEU A 101 0.77 -20.33 0.26
C LEU A 101 0.58 -21.73 -0.31
N SER A 102 1.23 -22.75 0.27
CA SER A 102 1.08 -24.15 -0.16
C SER A 102 -0.32 -24.72 0.13
N ARG A 103 -1.10 -24.11 1.03
CA ARG A 103 -2.50 -24.50 1.34
C ARG A 103 -3.52 -23.79 0.46
N VAL A 104 -3.11 -22.77 -0.29
CA VAL A 104 -4.00 -21.97 -1.14
C VAL A 104 -4.37 -22.77 -2.39
N ASP A 105 -5.63 -23.13 -2.53
CA ASP A 105 -6.18 -23.75 -3.73
C ASP A 105 -7.11 -22.78 -4.47
N LEU A 106 -6.57 -22.11 -5.49
CA LEU A 106 -7.34 -21.21 -6.35
C LEU A 106 -8.07 -21.98 -7.48
N SER A 107 -7.79 -23.26 -7.67
CA SER A 107 -8.39 -24.05 -8.75
C SER A 107 -9.89 -24.32 -8.55
N GLN A 108 -10.39 -24.11 -7.32
CA GLN A 108 -11.82 -24.22 -6.99
C GLN A 108 -12.65 -23.03 -7.50
N PHE A 109 -12.00 -21.92 -7.89
CA PHE A 109 -12.67 -20.73 -8.39
C PHE A 109 -12.52 -20.63 -9.92
N ASN A 110 -13.65 -20.47 -10.61
CA ASN A 110 -13.69 -20.40 -12.07
C ASN A 110 -13.65 -18.96 -12.61
N ASP A 111 -13.82 -17.96 -11.73
CA ASP A 111 -13.93 -16.56 -12.10
C ASP A 111 -13.06 -15.70 -11.18
N PRO A 112 -11.92 -15.16 -11.67
CA PRO A 112 -11.02 -14.31 -10.89
C PRO A 112 -11.65 -12.96 -10.48
N PHE A 113 -12.76 -12.55 -11.10
CA PHE A 113 -13.47 -11.32 -10.76
C PHE A 113 -14.22 -11.40 -9.42
N GLN A 114 -14.46 -12.60 -8.90
CA GLN A 114 -15.10 -12.83 -7.59
C GLN A 114 -14.13 -12.55 -6.42
N LEU A 115 -13.45 -11.40 -6.46
CA LEU A 115 -12.39 -11.04 -5.50
C LEU A 115 -12.83 -11.17 -4.04
N ASP A 116 -14.03 -10.68 -3.67
CA ASP A 116 -14.47 -10.76 -2.28
C ASP A 116 -14.63 -12.21 -1.81
N THR A 117 -15.15 -13.10 -2.67
CA THR A 117 -15.31 -14.53 -2.36
C THR A 117 -13.95 -15.23 -2.22
N ILE A 118 -13.05 -14.97 -3.17
CA ILE A 118 -11.70 -15.57 -3.17
C ILE A 118 -10.92 -15.09 -1.95
N LEU A 119 -10.92 -13.78 -1.68
CA LEU A 119 -10.17 -13.20 -0.56
C LEU A 119 -10.76 -13.58 0.81
N ALA A 120 -12.08 -13.77 0.91
CA ALA A 120 -12.69 -14.33 2.12
C ALA A 120 -12.23 -15.78 2.37
N TYR A 121 -12.11 -16.60 1.32
CA TYR A 121 -11.52 -17.93 1.42
C TYR A 121 -10.06 -17.84 1.89
N ILE A 122 -9.24 -16.99 1.27
CA ILE A 122 -7.83 -16.79 1.66
C ILE A 122 -7.74 -16.39 3.14
N ASP A 123 -8.57 -15.45 3.58
CA ASP A 123 -8.55 -14.97 4.97
C ASP A 123 -8.97 -16.07 5.98
N SER A 124 -9.85 -16.98 5.57
CA SER A 124 -10.34 -18.08 6.40
C SER A 124 -9.33 -19.22 6.64
N LEU A 125 -8.25 -19.31 5.85
CA LEU A 125 -7.27 -20.41 5.93
C LEU A 125 -6.50 -20.44 7.26
N SER A 126 -6.26 -19.26 7.84
CA SER A 126 -5.67 -19.13 9.19
C SER A 126 -5.82 -17.69 9.70
N PRO A 127 -5.85 -17.48 11.03
CA PRO A 127 -5.64 -16.15 11.61
C PRO A 127 -4.18 -15.71 11.35
N GLY A 128 -3.93 -14.40 11.25
CA GLY A 128 -2.59 -13.89 10.94
C GLY A 128 -2.21 -14.07 9.47
N ASP A 129 -0.93 -14.35 9.21
CA ASP A 129 -0.35 -14.56 7.87
C ASP A 129 -0.61 -13.39 6.90
N GLU A 130 -0.65 -12.15 7.41
CA GLU A 130 -1.10 -10.97 6.67
C GLU A 130 -0.27 -10.72 5.42
N ALA A 131 1.07 -10.88 5.46
CA ALA A 131 1.93 -10.68 4.30
C ALA A 131 1.70 -11.75 3.21
N ALA A 132 1.47 -13.02 3.60
CA ALA A 132 1.13 -14.09 2.66
C ALA A 132 -0.21 -13.82 1.97
N LYS A 133 -1.22 -13.39 2.72
CA LYS A 133 -2.54 -13.00 2.20
C LYS A 133 -2.44 -11.79 1.28
N ALA A 134 -1.63 -10.79 1.65
CA ALA A 134 -1.36 -9.62 0.82
C ALA A 134 -0.73 -10.00 -0.52
N ALA A 135 0.21 -10.96 -0.53
CA ALA A 135 0.83 -11.41 -1.76
C ALA A 135 -0.19 -12.04 -2.74
N VAL A 136 -1.14 -12.81 -2.23
CA VAL A 136 -2.21 -13.40 -3.05
C VAL A 136 -3.19 -12.32 -3.52
N ASP A 137 -3.59 -11.41 -2.64
CA ASP A 137 -4.48 -10.28 -2.95
C ASP A 137 -3.88 -9.39 -4.06
N ILE A 138 -2.61 -8.98 -3.92
CA ILE A 138 -1.90 -8.16 -4.91
C ILE A 138 -1.85 -8.88 -6.26
N ALA A 139 -1.51 -10.18 -6.26
CA ALA A 139 -1.45 -10.97 -7.50
C ALA A 139 -2.81 -11.10 -8.19
N LEU A 140 -3.89 -11.27 -7.42
CA LEU A 140 -5.27 -11.27 -7.95
C LEU A 140 -5.65 -9.92 -8.53
N HIS A 141 -5.35 -8.82 -7.85
CA HIS A 141 -5.62 -7.48 -8.37
C HIS A 141 -4.82 -7.20 -9.64
N ASP A 142 -3.54 -7.57 -9.69
CA ASP A 142 -2.72 -7.43 -10.90
C ASP A 142 -3.30 -8.23 -12.07
N LEU A 143 -3.71 -9.49 -11.80
CA LEU A 143 -4.36 -10.35 -12.80
C LEU A 143 -5.68 -9.74 -13.31
N VAL A 144 -6.58 -9.39 -12.41
CA VAL A 144 -7.91 -8.87 -12.77
C VAL A 144 -7.79 -7.55 -13.53
N GLY A 145 -6.92 -6.63 -13.10
CA GLY A 145 -6.69 -5.40 -13.84
C GLY A 145 -6.13 -5.64 -15.26
N LYS A 146 -5.26 -6.66 -15.44
CA LYS A 146 -4.78 -7.08 -16.77
C LYS A 146 -5.88 -7.68 -17.62
N LEU A 147 -6.75 -8.52 -17.06
CA LEU A 147 -7.93 -9.05 -17.76
C LEU A 147 -8.90 -7.94 -18.18
N MET A 148 -9.06 -6.90 -17.37
CA MET A 148 -9.88 -5.71 -17.70
C MET A 148 -9.17 -4.75 -18.66
N GLY A 149 -7.86 -4.88 -18.88
CA GLY A 149 -7.07 -3.94 -19.64
C GLY A 149 -6.94 -2.56 -18.99
N GLN A 150 -7.08 -2.47 -17.67
CA GLN A 150 -7.09 -1.19 -16.93
C GLN A 150 -6.20 -1.22 -15.67
N PRO A 151 -5.58 -0.09 -15.29
CA PRO A 151 -4.93 0.07 -14.00
C PRO A 151 -5.96 0.22 -12.87
N TRP A 152 -5.60 -0.19 -11.65
CA TRP A 152 -6.53 -0.19 -10.52
C TRP A 152 -6.96 1.21 -10.07
N TRP A 153 -6.09 2.22 -10.15
CA TRP A 153 -6.51 3.60 -9.85
C TRP A 153 -7.68 4.04 -10.74
N ARG A 154 -7.71 3.60 -12.02
CA ARG A 154 -8.82 3.91 -12.94
C ARG A 154 -10.05 3.08 -12.63
N ILE A 155 -9.89 1.78 -12.30
CA ILE A 155 -11.01 0.90 -11.92
C ILE A 155 -11.73 1.45 -10.67
N TRP A 156 -10.99 2.02 -9.71
CA TRP A 156 -11.56 2.70 -8.55
C TRP A 156 -12.06 4.12 -8.82
N GLY A 157 -11.93 4.63 -10.03
CA GLY A 157 -12.38 5.99 -10.43
C GLY A 157 -11.54 7.10 -9.81
N LEU A 158 -10.27 6.83 -9.52
CA LEU A 158 -9.36 7.79 -8.88
C LEU A 158 -8.68 8.69 -9.91
N ASP A 159 -8.33 9.90 -9.49
CA ASP A 159 -7.58 10.87 -10.29
C ASP A 159 -6.08 10.76 -9.99
N PRO A 160 -5.26 10.26 -10.93
CA PRO A 160 -3.83 10.09 -10.71
C PRO A 160 -3.06 11.40 -10.53
N SER A 161 -3.66 12.54 -10.85
CA SER A 161 -3.04 13.85 -10.58
C SER A 161 -3.03 14.23 -9.10
N LYS A 162 -3.88 13.57 -8.29
CA LYS A 162 -4.04 13.79 -6.85
C LYS A 162 -3.09 12.96 -5.98
N THR A 163 -2.19 12.18 -6.58
CA THR A 163 -1.15 11.48 -5.80
C THR A 163 -0.35 12.47 -4.95
N PRO A 164 -0.08 12.18 -3.67
CA PRO A 164 0.79 13.01 -2.84
C PRO A 164 2.26 12.85 -3.24
N ASN A 165 3.11 13.73 -2.70
CA ASN A 165 4.53 13.47 -2.67
C ASN A 165 4.79 12.30 -1.72
N THR A 166 5.73 11.40 -2.10
CA THR A 166 6.21 10.37 -1.17
C THR A 166 7.38 10.89 -0.36
N THR A 167 7.52 10.41 0.85
CA THR A 167 8.73 10.61 1.64
C THR A 167 9.88 9.76 1.09
N PHE A 168 11.10 10.13 1.47
CA PHE A 168 12.28 9.26 1.42
C PHE A 168 12.80 9.07 2.85
N THR A 169 13.06 7.83 3.26
CA THR A 169 13.38 7.50 4.64
C THR A 169 14.87 7.60 4.93
N ILE A 170 15.22 8.43 5.92
CA ILE A 170 16.53 8.48 6.55
C ILE A 170 16.46 7.70 7.85
N GLY A 171 17.11 6.53 7.87
CA GLY A 171 17.23 5.69 9.08
C GLY A 171 18.15 6.32 10.10
N ILE A 172 18.08 5.83 11.35
CA ILE A 172 18.98 6.24 12.44
C ILE A 172 20.41 5.85 12.09
N ASP A 173 21.33 6.81 12.15
CA ASP A 173 22.73 6.61 11.78
C ASP A 173 23.62 7.68 12.44
N THR A 174 24.92 7.63 12.18
CA THR A 174 25.86 8.68 12.62
C THR A 174 25.59 10.00 11.85
N PRO A 175 25.90 11.17 12.43
CA PRO A 175 25.68 12.46 11.78
C PRO A 175 26.28 12.55 10.37
N ASP A 176 27.46 11.98 10.13
CA ASP A 176 28.11 12.02 8.81
C ASP A 176 27.34 11.24 7.75
N VAL A 177 26.82 10.06 8.12
CA VAL A 177 25.98 9.24 7.24
C VAL A 177 24.64 9.92 6.98
N VAL A 178 24.05 10.55 7.99
CA VAL A 178 22.81 11.33 7.87
C VAL A 178 23.02 12.51 6.93
N ARG A 179 24.13 13.28 7.06
CA ARG A 179 24.47 14.36 6.13
C ARG A 179 24.64 13.86 4.70
N GLN A 180 25.34 12.74 4.52
CA GLN A 180 25.54 12.15 3.20
C GLN A 180 24.19 11.79 2.54
N LYS A 181 23.34 11.04 3.25
CA LYS A 181 22.01 10.64 2.76
C LYS A 181 21.14 11.87 2.47
N THR A 182 21.14 12.86 3.35
CA THR A 182 20.34 14.08 3.15
C THR A 182 20.77 14.81 1.88
N ARG A 183 22.06 15.00 1.62
CA ARG A 183 22.56 15.61 0.38
C ARG A 183 22.21 14.82 -0.88
N GLU A 184 22.20 13.48 -0.79
CA GLU A 184 21.89 12.62 -1.93
C GLU A 184 20.41 12.72 -2.35
N TYR A 185 19.50 12.91 -1.38
CA TYR A 185 18.07 12.80 -1.63
C TYR A 185 17.28 14.11 -1.53
N ALA A 186 17.79 15.15 -0.87
CA ALA A 186 17.04 16.40 -0.66
C ALA A 186 16.59 17.07 -1.96
N ASP A 187 17.38 17.02 -3.02
CA ASP A 187 17.02 17.62 -4.32
C ASP A 187 16.01 16.77 -5.12
N ARG A 188 15.78 15.51 -4.72
CA ARG A 188 14.95 14.55 -5.45
C ARG A 188 13.57 14.38 -4.84
N PHE A 189 13.38 14.80 -3.58
CA PHE A 189 12.15 14.65 -2.82
C PHE A 189 11.64 16.00 -2.33
N LYS A 190 10.36 16.08 -2.02
CA LYS A 190 9.70 17.27 -1.46
C LYS A 190 9.44 17.17 0.04
N ILE A 191 9.64 15.98 0.59
CA ILE A 191 9.51 15.67 2.02
C ILE A 191 10.43 14.49 2.33
N LEU A 192 11.10 14.54 3.48
CA LEU A 192 11.90 13.43 3.99
C LEU A 192 11.24 12.84 5.24
N LYS A 193 11.40 11.53 5.44
CA LYS A 193 10.99 10.85 6.68
C LYS A 193 12.22 10.51 7.49
N VAL A 194 12.19 10.81 8.78
CA VAL A 194 13.32 10.58 9.69
C VAL A 194 12.90 9.58 10.75
N LYS A 195 13.66 8.52 10.88
CA LYS A 195 13.50 7.58 11.99
C LYS A 195 14.08 8.19 13.25
N VAL A 196 13.27 8.21 14.31
CA VAL A 196 13.57 8.75 15.64
C VAL A 196 13.19 7.73 16.72
N GLY A 197 13.23 8.10 18.00
CA GLY A 197 12.85 7.24 19.11
C GLY A 197 14.04 6.78 19.95
N LEU A 198 15.20 7.42 19.80
CA LEU A 198 16.41 7.24 20.59
C LEU A 198 16.87 8.58 21.19
N ASP A 199 17.91 8.52 22.03
CA ASP A 199 18.44 9.71 22.71
C ASP A 199 19.06 10.77 21.76
N ASN A 200 19.34 10.39 20.50
CA ASN A 200 19.96 11.26 19.50
C ASN A 200 18.97 11.92 18.52
N ASP A 201 17.67 11.91 18.80
CA ASP A 201 16.62 12.41 17.90
C ASP A 201 16.86 13.86 17.50
N LYS A 202 17.19 14.74 18.44
CA LYS A 202 17.49 16.16 18.18
C LYS A 202 18.72 16.36 17.31
N GLU A 203 19.79 15.60 17.57
CA GLU A 203 21.00 15.64 16.76
C GLU A 203 20.71 15.22 15.31
N MET A 204 19.89 14.18 15.11
CA MET A 204 19.47 13.73 13.78
C MET A 204 18.74 14.86 13.02
N ILE A 205 17.74 15.48 13.63
CA ILE A 205 16.97 16.57 13.01
C ILE A 205 17.86 17.79 12.73
N GLN A 206 18.70 18.21 13.70
CA GLN A 206 19.61 19.34 13.53
C GLN A 206 20.61 19.08 12.38
N THR A 207 21.15 17.87 12.30
CA THR A 207 22.06 17.47 11.21
C THR A 207 21.41 17.57 9.83
N ILE A 208 20.13 17.19 9.72
CA ILE A 208 19.38 17.34 8.46
C ILE A 208 19.14 18.81 8.15
N ARG A 209 18.81 19.62 9.17
CA ARG A 209 18.57 21.08 9.01
C ARG A 209 19.81 21.88 8.63
N GLU A 210 21.03 21.36 8.87
CA GLU A 210 22.24 21.97 8.30
C GLU A 210 22.27 21.94 6.77
N ILE A 211 21.45 21.10 6.13
CA ILE A 211 21.51 20.81 4.69
C ILE A 211 20.25 21.26 3.94
N THR A 212 19.07 21.13 4.56
CA THR A 212 17.81 21.38 3.86
C THR A 212 16.71 21.89 4.79
N ASP A 213 15.85 22.78 4.22
CA ASP A 213 14.61 23.26 4.86
C ASP A 213 13.37 22.48 4.40
N LEU A 214 13.52 21.37 3.69
CA LEU A 214 12.38 20.54 3.27
C LEU A 214 11.51 20.15 4.47
N PRO A 215 10.20 20.04 4.30
CA PRO A 215 9.33 19.44 5.30
C PRO A 215 9.84 18.05 5.72
N LEU A 216 9.80 17.75 7.00
CA LEU A 216 10.16 16.43 7.53
C LEU A 216 8.95 15.77 8.18
N ALA A 217 8.79 14.47 7.93
CA ALA A 217 7.97 13.58 8.76
C ALA A 217 8.87 12.83 9.73
N VAL A 218 8.41 12.52 10.92
CA VAL A 218 9.15 11.68 11.86
C VAL A 218 8.38 10.42 12.22
N ASP A 219 9.12 9.34 12.41
CA ASP A 219 8.55 8.06 12.85
C ASP A 219 9.38 7.55 14.05
N ALA A 220 8.73 7.55 15.20
CA ALA A 220 9.34 7.12 16.45
C ALA A 220 9.36 5.59 16.62
N ASN A 221 8.62 4.85 15.80
CA ASN A 221 8.51 3.39 15.87
C ASN A 221 8.33 2.89 17.31
N GLN A 222 7.40 3.51 18.07
CA GLN A 222 7.11 3.19 19.47
C GLN A 222 8.27 3.53 20.44
N GLY A 223 9.24 4.34 20.01
CA GLY A 223 10.52 4.57 20.75
C GLY A 223 10.32 5.37 22.02
N TRP A 224 9.41 6.32 22.08
CA TRP A 224 9.25 7.18 23.26
C TRP A 224 8.50 6.48 24.39
N LYS A 225 8.93 6.74 25.63
CA LYS A 225 8.46 5.99 26.82
C LYS A 225 7.65 6.84 27.80
N ASP A 226 7.78 8.15 27.74
CA ASP A 226 7.15 9.12 28.63
C ASP A 226 6.31 10.05 27.77
N ARG A 227 4.99 10.13 28.02
CA ARG A 227 4.06 10.90 27.17
C ARG A 227 4.26 12.42 27.29
N GLU A 228 4.68 12.91 28.44
CA GLU A 228 4.90 14.34 28.66
C GLU A 228 6.15 14.79 27.92
N LYS A 229 7.24 14.02 28.05
CA LYS A 229 8.48 14.25 27.26
C LYS A 229 8.24 14.10 25.76
N ALA A 230 7.43 13.11 25.36
CA ALA A 230 7.07 12.91 23.95
C ALA A 230 6.29 14.14 23.39
N LEU A 231 5.39 14.71 24.19
CA LEU A 231 4.68 15.92 23.81
C LEU A 231 5.60 17.14 23.71
N ASP A 232 6.51 17.32 24.67
CA ASP A 232 7.53 18.39 24.63
C ASP A 232 8.41 18.25 23.39
N GLU A 233 8.81 17.01 23.06
CA GLU A 233 9.57 16.69 21.84
C GLU A 233 8.78 17.05 20.58
N ILE A 234 7.48 16.76 20.53
CA ILE A 234 6.61 17.10 19.39
C ILE A 234 6.51 18.62 19.20
N PHE A 235 6.44 19.41 20.27
CA PHE A 235 6.48 20.88 20.17
C PHE A 235 7.81 21.37 19.58
N TRP A 236 8.93 20.83 20.07
CA TRP A 236 10.24 21.17 19.54
C TRP A 236 10.37 20.74 18.07
N LEU A 237 9.87 19.57 17.69
CA LEU A 237 9.87 19.07 16.31
C LEU A 237 9.08 20.00 15.38
N LYS A 238 7.93 20.51 15.82
CA LYS A 238 7.15 21.50 15.03
C LYS A 238 7.95 22.76 14.73
N GLU A 239 8.69 23.28 15.71
CA GLU A 239 9.56 24.44 15.53
C GLU A 239 10.70 24.18 14.55
N ASN A 240 11.07 22.90 14.36
CA ASN A 240 12.10 22.44 13.45
C ASN A 240 11.54 21.94 12.09
N GLY A 241 10.31 22.33 11.72
CA GLY A 241 9.74 22.10 10.39
C GLY A 241 9.22 20.67 10.16
N ILE A 242 8.94 19.92 11.25
CA ILE A 242 8.26 18.63 11.14
C ILE A 242 6.78 18.86 10.88
N VAL A 243 6.19 18.05 9.99
CA VAL A 243 4.79 18.19 9.55
C VAL A 243 3.87 17.08 10.07
N MET A 244 4.42 15.97 10.55
CA MET A 244 3.66 14.87 11.15
C MET A 244 4.56 13.98 12.01
N VAL A 245 3.94 13.28 12.95
CA VAL A 245 4.57 12.27 13.82
C VAL A 245 3.88 10.93 13.64
N GLU A 246 4.65 9.86 13.47
CA GLU A 246 4.15 8.50 13.36
C GLU A 246 4.54 7.69 14.60
N GLN A 247 3.59 6.95 15.15
CA GLN A 247 3.66 6.01 16.26
C GLN A 247 4.60 6.44 17.40
N PRO A 248 4.26 7.49 18.16
CA PRO A 248 5.12 8.02 19.21
C PRO A 248 5.36 7.03 20.36
N MET A 249 4.31 6.41 20.87
CA MET A 249 4.36 5.50 22.02
C MET A 249 4.04 4.06 21.59
N ALA A 250 4.35 3.10 22.46
CA ALA A 250 4.00 1.70 22.26
C ALA A 250 2.50 1.53 21.93
N LYS A 251 2.19 0.60 21.03
CA LYS A 251 0.82 0.35 20.56
C LYS A 251 -0.15 -0.06 21.66
N GLU A 252 0.35 -0.69 22.74
CA GLU A 252 -0.44 -1.08 23.92
C GLU A 252 -0.81 0.13 24.80
N ARG A 253 -0.14 1.27 24.63
CA ARG A 253 -0.36 2.49 25.40
C ARG A 253 -1.34 3.43 24.70
N ILE A 254 -2.53 2.93 24.38
CA ILE A 254 -3.56 3.68 23.63
C ILE A 254 -3.94 4.98 24.34
N ASP A 255 -4.12 4.97 25.65
CA ASP A 255 -4.50 6.16 26.42
C ASP A 255 -3.41 7.24 26.38
N ASP A 256 -2.13 6.87 26.38
CA ASP A 256 -1.04 7.82 26.26
C ASP A 256 -0.94 8.39 24.84
N ASN A 257 -1.14 7.56 23.82
CA ASN A 257 -1.22 8.03 22.44
C ASN A 257 -2.42 9.00 22.26
N ALA A 258 -3.57 8.69 22.83
CA ALA A 258 -4.75 9.56 22.81
C ALA A 258 -4.47 10.91 23.52
N TRP A 259 -3.83 10.87 24.70
CA TRP A 259 -3.46 12.06 25.46
C TRP A 259 -2.47 12.95 24.69
N ILE A 260 -1.49 12.37 24.00
CA ILE A 260 -0.56 13.08 23.10
C ILE A 260 -1.33 13.69 21.95
N THR A 261 -2.15 12.89 21.26
CA THR A 261 -2.89 13.30 20.05
C THR A 261 -3.79 14.50 20.32
N GLU A 262 -4.52 14.51 21.45
CA GLU A 262 -5.39 15.61 21.84
C GLU A 262 -4.63 16.95 22.03
N ARG A 263 -3.35 16.89 22.39
CA ARG A 263 -2.51 18.05 22.73
C ARG A 263 -1.48 18.40 21.68
N SER A 264 -1.25 17.50 20.76
CA SER A 264 -0.20 17.62 19.74
C SER A 264 -0.49 18.75 18.74
N PRO A 265 0.48 19.66 18.51
CA PRO A 265 0.36 20.68 17.46
C PRO A 265 0.58 20.10 16.05
N LEU A 266 0.93 18.82 15.94
CA LEU A 266 1.18 18.08 14.69
C LEU A 266 0.20 16.90 14.56
N PRO A 267 -0.17 16.51 13.33
CA PRO A 267 -0.92 15.26 13.13
C PRO A 267 -0.11 14.06 13.63
N VAL A 268 -0.76 13.18 14.39
CA VAL A 268 -0.20 11.93 14.89
C VAL A 268 -0.85 10.75 14.17
N PHE A 269 -0.03 9.85 13.62
CA PHE A 269 -0.48 8.70 12.84
C PHE A 269 -0.17 7.37 13.55
N ALA A 270 -1.11 6.43 13.46
CA ALA A 270 -0.93 5.05 13.89
C ALA A 270 -0.21 4.25 12.80
N ASP A 271 0.84 3.49 13.14
CA ASP A 271 1.45 2.46 12.30
C ASP A 271 1.30 1.08 12.95
N GLU A 272 2.01 0.81 14.02
CA GLU A 272 1.95 -0.51 14.69
C GLU A 272 0.63 -0.73 15.45
N SER A 273 -0.08 0.33 15.77
CA SER A 273 -1.41 0.28 16.43
C SER A 273 -2.56 -0.09 15.50
N ILE A 274 -2.32 -0.17 14.19
CA ILE A 274 -3.33 -0.48 13.18
C ILE A 274 -2.82 -1.54 12.22
N LYS A 275 -3.59 -2.63 12.05
CA LYS A 275 -3.32 -3.65 11.05
C LYS A 275 -4.47 -3.77 10.06
N ARG A 276 -5.67 -4.00 10.57
CA ARG A 276 -6.86 -4.35 9.79
C ARG A 276 -7.97 -3.32 9.95
N LEU A 277 -8.98 -3.41 9.07
CA LEU A 277 -10.18 -2.59 9.14
C LEU A 277 -10.85 -2.65 10.53
N ALA A 278 -10.88 -3.84 11.13
CA ALA A 278 -11.50 -4.06 12.43
C ALA A 278 -10.82 -3.31 13.59
N ASP A 279 -9.57 -2.87 13.41
CA ASP A 279 -8.84 -2.16 14.46
C ASP A 279 -9.20 -0.66 14.51
N ILE A 280 -9.71 -0.08 13.40
CA ILE A 280 -9.96 1.38 13.30
C ILE A 280 -10.86 1.89 14.43
N PRO A 281 -12.00 1.24 14.78
CA PRO A 281 -12.85 1.72 15.87
C PRO A 281 -12.13 1.81 17.23
N SER A 282 -11.19 0.91 17.50
CA SER A 282 -10.48 0.83 18.79
C SER A 282 -9.43 1.93 18.99
N ILE A 283 -8.94 2.52 17.89
CA ILE A 283 -7.92 3.58 17.92
C ILE A 283 -8.48 4.97 17.60
N LYS A 284 -9.77 5.08 17.36
CA LYS A 284 -10.44 6.36 17.10
C LYS A 284 -10.25 7.31 18.28
N GLY A 285 -9.78 8.53 18.01
CA GLY A 285 -9.43 9.51 19.02
C GLY A 285 -8.02 9.37 19.62
N ALA A 286 -7.39 8.20 19.45
CA ALA A 286 -5.99 8.02 19.85
C ALA A 286 -4.99 8.47 18.78
N TYR A 287 -5.46 8.69 17.55
CA TYR A 287 -4.64 9.16 16.43
C TYR A 287 -5.47 10.05 15.50
N HIS A 288 -4.81 11.01 14.84
CA HIS A 288 -5.43 11.85 13.80
C HIS A 288 -5.55 11.09 12.46
N GLY A 289 -4.77 10.05 12.25
CA GLY A 289 -4.75 9.27 11.03
C GLY A 289 -4.12 7.90 11.20
N ILE A 290 -4.18 7.12 10.13
CA ILE A 290 -3.66 5.74 10.07
C ILE A 290 -2.67 5.60 8.93
N ASN A 291 -1.62 4.78 9.14
CA ASN A 291 -0.71 4.34 8.09
C ASN A 291 -1.12 2.95 7.61
N ILE A 292 -1.70 2.88 6.41
CA ILE A 292 -2.10 1.64 5.76
C ILE A 292 -0.90 1.06 5.02
N LYS A 293 -0.51 -0.18 5.36
CA LYS A 293 0.52 -0.95 4.64
C LYS A 293 -0.05 -2.28 4.21
N LEU A 294 0.09 -2.63 2.94
CA LEU A 294 -0.51 -3.84 2.37
C LEU A 294 -0.12 -5.11 3.13
N MET A 295 1.15 -5.18 3.57
CA MET A 295 1.68 -6.33 4.34
C MET A 295 1.07 -6.47 5.74
N LYS A 296 0.43 -5.42 6.28
CA LYS A 296 -0.30 -5.47 7.56
C LYS A 296 -1.78 -5.80 7.36
N CYS A 297 -2.39 -5.28 6.29
CA CYS A 297 -3.82 -5.32 6.10
C CYS A 297 -4.31 -6.35 5.07
N THR A 298 -3.46 -7.34 4.75
CA THR A 298 -3.81 -8.43 3.81
C THR A 298 -4.01 -8.01 2.35
N GLY A 299 -3.54 -6.82 1.94
CA GLY A 299 -3.50 -6.41 0.55
C GLY A 299 -4.40 -5.24 0.17
N MET A 300 -4.60 -5.07 -1.15
CA MET A 300 -5.25 -3.91 -1.75
C MET A 300 -6.73 -3.80 -1.40
N ARG A 301 -7.44 -4.94 -1.32
CA ARG A 301 -8.89 -4.94 -1.05
C ARG A 301 -9.23 -4.41 0.34
N GLU A 302 -8.51 -4.88 1.35
CA GLU A 302 -8.68 -4.41 2.71
C GLU A 302 -8.20 -2.95 2.85
N ALA A 303 -7.06 -2.61 2.24
CA ALA A 303 -6.54 -1.25 2.23
C ALA A 303 -7.54 -0.23 1.68
N TRP A 304 -8.23 -0.57 0.59
CA TRP A 304 -9.29 0.24 0.02
C TRP A 304 -10.47 0.46 0.98
N LYS A 305 -10.91 -0.62 1.66
CA LYS A 305 -11.95 -0.52 2.69
C LYS A 305 -11.51 0.34 3.87
N MET A 306 -10.26 0.17 4.33
CA MET A 306 -9.69 0.96 5.43
C MET A 306 -9.62 2.44 5.11
N ALA A 307 -9.14 2.81 3.90
CA ALA A 307 -9.04 4.20 3.49
C ALA A 307 -10.41 4.89 3.47
N ASN A 308 -11.42 4.23 2.89
CA ASN A 308 -12.77 4.77 2.84
C ASN A 308 -13.41 4.90 4.23
N TYR A 309 -13.22 3.89 5.10
CA TYR A 309 -13.76 3.92 6.45
C TYR A 309 -13.07 4.97 7.32
N ALA A 310 -11.75 5.10 7.24
CA ALA A 310 -11.00 6.11 7.96
C ALA A 310 -11.47 7.53 7.58
N HIS A 311 -11.65 7.81 6.30
CA HIS A 311 -12.19 9.12 5.85
C HIS A 311 -13.62 9.35 6.34
N ALA A 312 -14.49 8.33 6.32
CA ALA A 312 -15.85 8.44 6.86
C ALA A 312 -15.87 8.76 8.37
N GLU A 313 -14.84 8.32 9.11
CA GLU A 313 -14.63 8.63 10.53
C GLU A 313 -13.87 9.95 10.76
N GLY A 314 -13.54 10.71 9.71
CA GLY A 314 -12.79 11.96 9.77
C GLY A 314 -11.30 11.80 10.07
N MET A 315 -10.76 10.59 9.94
CA MET A 315 -9.33 10.32 10.09
C MET A 315 -8.58 10.56 8.78
N ARG A 316 -7.33 10.98 8.89
CA ARG A 316 -6.41 11.08 7.75
C ARG A 316 -5.86 9.72 7.36
N VAL A 317 -5.49 9.58 6.10
CA VAL A 317 -4.91 8.35 5.55
C VAL A 317 -3.49 8.60 5.06
N MET A 318 -2.57 7.78 5.51
CA MET A 318 -1.24 7.62 4.92
C MET A 318 -1.17 6.23 4.28
N ILE A 319 -0.61 6.16 3.08
CA ILE A 319 -0.25 4.88 2.44
C ILE A 319 1.25 4.68 2.58
N GLY A 320 1.62 3.63 3.29
CA GLY A 320 3.01 3.25 3.49
C GLY A 320 3.37 1.90 2.89
N CYS A 321 4.65 1.56 2.98
CA CYS A 321 5.19 0.28 2.56
C CYS A 321 6.16 -0.28 3.60
N MET A 322 6.66 -1.48 3.34
CA MET A 322 7.86 -2.04 3.94
C MET A 322 9.05 -1.80 2.99
N THR A 323 10.17 -2.43 3.24
CA THR A 323 11.18 -2.62 2.20
C THR A 323 10.64 -3.68 1.24
N GLU A 324 10.33 -3.29 0.03
CA GLU A 324 9.56 -4.07 -0.96
C GLU A 324 10.14 -3.86 -2.36
N THR A 325 9.83 -4.75 -3.30
CA THR A 325 10.06 -4.48 -4.72
C THR A 325 9.03 -3.51 -5.28
N SER A 326 9.25 -3.06 -6.50
CA SER A 326 8.25 -2.28 -7.24
C SER A 326 6.90 -3.02 -7.38
N CYS A 327 6.81 -4.32 -7.10
CA CYS A 327 5.55 -5.06 -7.12
C CYS A 327 4.60 -4.55 -6.04
N ALA A 328 4.95 -4.73 -4.77
CA ALA A 328 4.07 -4.33 -3.66
C ALA A 328 3.97 -2.80 -3.54
N VAL A 329 5.07 -2.07 -3.80
CA VAL A 329 5.04 -0.60 -3.79
C VAL A 329 4.09 -0.05 -4.85
N SER A 330 4.07 -0.62 -6.08
CA SER A 330 3.12 -0.19 -7.12
C SER A 330 1.68 -0.57 -6.80
N ALA A 331 1.45 -1.69 -6.13
CA ALA A 331 0.13 -2.06 -5.65
C ALA A 331 -0.40 -1.06 -4.62
N ALA A 332 0.42 -0.68 -3.63
CA ALA A 332 0.07 0.35 -2.66
C ALA A 332 -0.15 1.72 -3.32
N ALA A 333 0.67 2.07 -4.31
CA ALA A 333 0.57 3.33 -5.03
C ALA A 333 -0.77 3.50 -5.78
N GLN A 334 -1.45 2.39 -6.18
CA GLN A 334 -2.77 2.49 -6.82
C GLN A 334 -3.81 3.21 -5.92
N LEU A 335 -3.64 3.17 -4.59
CA LEU A 335 -4.50 3.85 -3.62
C LEU A 335 -4.03 5.28 -3.31
N SER A 336 -2.83 5.67 -3.73
CA SER A 336 -2.25 6.96 -3.31
C SER A 336 -3.09 8.20 -3.64
N PRO A 337 -3.95 8.24 -4.69
CA PRO A 337 -4.78 9.42 -4.94
C PRO A 337 -5.84 9.73 -3.86
N VAL A 338 -6.15 8.78 -2.97
CA VAL A 338 -7.05 9.02 -1.81
C VAL A 338 -6.28 9.24 -0.51
N ALA A 339 -4.95 9.21 -0.53
CA ALA A 339 -4.15 9.39 0.66
C ALA A 339 -3.78 10.87 0.89
N ASP A 340 -3.75 11.29 2.16
CA ASP A 340 -3.24 12.59 2.57
C ASP A 340 -1.70 12.63 2.58
N PHE A 341 -1.08 11.49 2.88
CA PHE A 341 0.36 11.30 2.93
C PHE A 341 0.76 9.98 2.26
N ALA A 342 2.01 9.91 1.79
CA ALA A 342 2.58 8.68 1.27
C ALA A 342 4.01 8.47 1.76
N ASP A 343 4.33 7.20 2.04
CA ASP A 343 5.67 6.70 2.41
C ASP A 343 5.94 5.43 1.59
N LEU A 344 6.17 5.64 0.29
CA LEU A 344 6.28 4.60 -0.73
C LEU A 344 7.67 4.62 -1.37
N ASP A 345 8.70 4.48 -0.55
CA ASP A 345 10.10 4.48 -0.94
C ASP A 345 10.76 3.09 -0.87
N GLY A 346 10.02 2.05 -0.48
CA GLY A 346 10.55 0.72 -0.20
C GLY A 346 11.39 0.11 -1.32
N ASN A 347 10.98 0.30 -2.58
CA ASN A 347 11.70 -0.14 -3.77
C ASN A 347 12.95 0.70 -4.09
N LEU A 348 13.02 1.92 -3.59
CA LEU A 348 14.20 2.79 -3.75
C LEU A 348 15.32 2.43 -2.76
N LEU A 349 14.97 1.73 -1.68
CA LEU A 349 15.92 1.28 -0.64
C LEU A 349 16.66 0.00 -1.02
N ILE A 350 16.29 -0.68 -2.11
CA ILE A 350 16.88 -1.96 -2.54
C ILE A 350 17.74 -1.83 -3.79
N THR A 351 18.57 -2.85 -4.07
CA THR A 351 19.45 -2.90 -5.25
C THR A 351 19.07 -3.97 -6.27
N ASN A 352 18.19 -4.88 -5.93
CA ASN A 352 17.84 -6.06 -6.71
C ASN A 352 16.34 -6.18 -6.98
N ASP A 353 15.73 -5.07 -7.43
CA ASP A 353 14.33 -5.06 -7.81
C ASP A 353 14.06 -6.01 -8.98
N LEU A 354 12.93 -6.69 -8.95
CA LEU A 354 12.50 -7.66 -9.96
C LEU A 354 11.55 -7.05 -10.99
N PHE A 355 11.08 -5.82 -10.70
CA PHE A 355 10.08 -5.13 -11.51
C PHE A 355 10.39 -3.65 -11.65
N ARG A 356 9.75 -3.05 -12.64
CA ARG A 356 9.55 -1.62 -12.76
C ARG A 356 8.05 -1.35 -12.70
N GLY A 357 7.62 -0.37 -11.92
CA GLY A 357 6.21 -0.05 -11.70
C GLY A 357 5.94 1.43 -11.59
N MET A 358 5.41 1.87 -10.46
CA MET A 358 5.25 3.29 -10.16
C MET A 358 6.61 3.99 -10.11
N GLU A 359 6.64 5.26 -10.45
CA GLU A 359 7.84 6.07 -10.45
C GLU A 359 7.69 7.26 -9.49
N VAL A 360 8.81 7.73 -8.97
CA VAL A 360 8.87 8.98 -8.20
C VAL A 360 9.54 10.03 -9.08
N VAL A 361 8.77 11.00 -9.52
CA VAL A 361 9.25 12.09 -10.37
C VAL A 361 9.17 13.39 -9.56
N ASP A 362 10.31 14.01 -9.30
CA ASP A 362 10.41 15.23 -8.48
C ASP A 362 9.67 15.10 -7.14
N GLY A 363 9.89 13.97 -6.46
CA GLY A 363 9.26 13.63 -5.17
C GLY A 363 7.81 13.16 -5.26
N LYS A 364 7.14 13.30 -6.40
CA LYS A 364 5.74 12.96 -6.58
C LYS A 364 5.56 11.54 -7.12
N ILE A 365 4.61 10.80 -6.54
CA ILE A 365 4.20 9.49 -7.05
C ILE A 365 3.58 9.67 -8.44
N THR A 366 4.12 8.93 -9.42
CA THR A 366 3.62 8.89 -10.79
C THR A 366 3.12 7.48 -11.08
N LEU A 367 1.79 7.36 -11.28
CA LEU A 367 1.14 6.09 -11.56
C LEU A 367 1.24 5.76 -13.05
N PRO A 368 1.70 4.54 -13.41
CA PRO A 368 1.71 4.12 -14.81
C PRO A 368 0.29 3.89 -15.32
N ASP A 369 0.05 4.28 -16.57
CA ASP A 369 -1.19 3.97 -17.31
C ASP A 369 -1.06 2.58 -17.98
N ARG A 370 -0.76 1.55 -17.18
CA ARG A 370 -0.65 0.16 -17.62
C ARG A 370 -1.61 -0.71 -16.82
N PRO A 371 -2.20 -1.76 -17.46
CA PRO A 371 -3.14 -2.66 -16.79
C PRO A 371 -2.58 -3.31 -15.51
N GLY A 372 -3.48 -3.73 -14.62
CA GLY A 372 -3.14 -4.32 -13.34
C GLY A 372 -2.62 -3.28 -12.36
N ILE A 373 -1.53 -3.60 -11.69
CA ILE A 373 -0.80 -2.67 -10.81
C ILE A 373 0.32 -1.94 -11.56
N GLY A 374 0.35 -2.05 -12.89
CA GLY A 374 1.23 -1.29 -13.77
C GLY A 374 2.65 -1.79 -13.89
N LEU A 375 2.93 -3.08 -13.65
CA LEU A 375 4.27 -3.66 -13.65
C LEU A 375 4.85 -3.94 -15.04
N ILE A 376 6.17 -3.80 -15.12
CA ILE A 376 7.03 -4.41 -16.14
C ILE A 376 8.01 -5.31 -15.40
N LYS A 377 8.05 -6.59 -15.76
CA LYS A 377 9.05 -7.53 -15.22
C LYS A 377 10.42 -7.22 -15.84
N LEU A 378 11.47 -7.20 -15.00
CA LEU A 378 12.86 -6.99 -15.41
C LEU A 378 13.54 -8.30 -15.83
#